data_68cb522ae4930d81cfc5082133a6d23e
#
_entry.id   68cb522ae4930d81cfc5082133a6d23e
#
_cell.length_a   1.000
_cell.length_b   1.000
_cell.length_c   1.000
_cell.angle_alpha   90.00
_cell.angle_beta   90.00
_cell.angle_gamma   90.00
#
_symmetry.space_group_name_H-M   'P 1'
#
loop_
_entity.id
_entity.type
_entity.pdbx_description
1 polymer ?
#
loop_
_entity_poly.entity_id
_entity_poly.type
_entity_poly.pdbx_seq_one_letter_code
_entity_poly.pdbx_strand_id
1 'polypeptide(L)'
;MTFGGFTPFTLIDYPGKTAALVYTIGCNFRCPYCHNPELVDETVKEIYSDDFVLDFLKTRQGMLGGLAITGGEPTMHGEDLKSFIKKVKGLGFPVKLDSNGTDPDTLKSFIDEGLIDYIAMDIKGPLSMYHEIVGRPVDVEKIQKSIELIKTSGLQYEFRTTVIKALLSPEDIEESAKLISGAEQYFLQKFIPTKILNPQFKRKVTYTDEEFENLQSIASKYVDYCGIR
;
A
#
# COMPACT_ATOMS: atom_id res chain seq x y z
N MET A 1 -17.16 6.88 8.89
CA MET A 1 -16.71 5.55 8.45
C MET A 1 -16.14 4.75 9.62
N THR A 2 -15.77 3.47 9.39
CA THR A 2 -15.16 2.60 10.41
C THR A 2 -13.90 1.95 9.88
N PHE A 3 -12.98 1.62 10.81
CA PHE A 3 -11.71 0.98 10.52
C PHE A 3 -11.62 -0.37 11.25
N GLY A 4 -11.04 -1.37 10.61
CA GLY A 4 -10.84 -2.71 11.17
C GLY A 4 -9.56 -2.88 11.97
N GLY A 5 -8.81 -1.80 12.17
CA GLY A 5 -7.61 -1.76 12.99
C GLY A 5 -7.11 -0.36 13.21
N PHE A 6 -6.42 -0.16 14.33
CA PHE A 6 -5.80 1.11 14.70
C PHE A 6 -4.48 0.84 15.44
N THR A 7 -3.42 1.48 14.97
CA THR A 7 -2.11 1.50 15.64
C THR A 7 -1.81 2.93 16.07
N PRO A 8 -1.74 3.22 17.38
CA PRO A 8 -1.61 4.60 17.87
C PRO A 8 -0.25 5.25 17.56
N PHE A 9 0.77 4.43 17.29
CA PHE A 9 2.12 4.90 17.02
C PHE A 9 2.90 3.92 16.14
N THR A 10 3.52 4.42 15.08
CA THR A 10 4.41 3.68 14.20
C THR A 10 5.57 4.56 13.73
N LEU A 11 6.71 3.94 13.46
CA LEU A 11 7.91 4.57 12.90
C LEU A 11 8.22 4.12 11.47
N ILE A 12 7.48 3.14 10.97
CA ILE A 12 7.79 2.46 9.70
C ILE A 12 6.74 2.69 8.60
N ASP A 13 5.51 3.05 8.98
CA ASP A 13 4.41 3.13 8.02
C ASP A 13 4.29 4.49 7.33
N TYR A 14 4.97 5.53 7.82
CA TYR A 14 5.08 6.83 7.16
C TYR A 14 6.54 7.25 7.07
N PRO A 15 7.19 7.19 5.89
CA PRO A 15 8.60 7.54 5.75
C PRO A 15 8.94 8.92 6.30
N GLY A 16 9.94 8.98 7.19
CA GLY A 16 10.42 10.22 7.79
C GLY A 16 9.51 10.86 8.85
N LYS A 17 8.40 10.22 9.22
CA LYS A 17 7.45 10.73 10.22
C LYS A 17 7.06 9.67 11.25
N THR A 18 6.84 10.12 12.50
CA THR A 18 6.05 9.34 13.45
C THR A 18 4.57 9.41 13.05
N ALA A 19 3.84 8.33 13.03
CA ALA A 19 2.45 8.37 12.60
C ALA A 19 1.55 7.47 13.46
N ALA A 20 0.25 7.77 13.46
CA ALA A 20 -0.76 6.76 13.72
C ALA A 20 -1.11 6.02 12.42
N LEU A 21 -1.68 4.84 12.53
CA LEU A 21 -2.05 4.02 11.38
C LEU A 21 -3.47 3.48 11.54
N VAL A 22 -4.29 3.60 10.51
CA VAL A 22 -5.63 3.03 10.43
C VAL A 22 -5.73 2.02 9.28
N TYR A 23 -6.57 1.01 9.49
CA TYR A 23 -6.79 -0.07 8.54
C TYR A 23 -8.24 -0.06 8.06
N THR A 24 -8.47 0.18 6.77
CA THR A 24 -9.80 0.10 6.16
C THR A 24 -10.25 -1.36 6.01
N ILE A 25 -11.56 -1.58 6.06
CA ILE A 25 -12.20 -2.91 5.93
C ILE A 25 -12.59 -3.12 4.46
N GLY A 26 -12.41 -4.35 3.96
CA GLY A 26 -12.73 -4.71 2.59
C GLY A 26 -11.54 -4.49 1.63
N CYS A 27 -11.42 -5.40 0.68
CA CYS A 27 -10.45 -5.32 -0.42
C CYS A 27 -11.04 -5.98 -1.66
N ASN A 28 -10.79 -5.39 -2.81
CA ASN A 28 -11.17 -5.97 -4.10
C ASN A 28 -10.21 -7.05 -4.60
N PHE A 29 -9.05 -7.23 -3.93
CA PHE A 29 -8.11 -8.31 -4.18
C PHE A 29 -8.27 -9.47 -3.19
N ARG A 30 -7.75 -10.63 -3.55
CA ARG A 30 -7.69 -11.86 -2.74
C ARG A 30 -6.29 -12.47 -2.82
N CYS A 31 -5.26 -11.61 -2.69
CA CYS A 31 -3.87 -12.04 -2.71
C CYS A 31 -3.64 -13.17 -1.69
N PRO A 32 -3.17 -14.35 -2.10
CA PRO A 32 -3.07 -15.50 -1.20
C PRO A 32 -2.11 -15.27 -0.02
N TYR A 33 -1.20 -14.34 -0.17
CA TYR A 33 -0.20 -13.94 0.83
C TYR A 33 -0.61 -12.70 1.65
N CYS A 34 -1.86 -12.24 1.54
CA CYS A 34 -2.33 -11.07 2.31
C CYS A 34 -2.19 -11.32 3.81
N HIS A 35 -1.53 -10.38 4.52
CA HIS A 35 -1.30 -10.46 5.97
C HIS A 35 -2.50 -10.05 6.81
N ASN A 36 -3.51 -9.45 6.19
CA ASN A 36 -4.72 -8.97 6.85
C ASN A 36 -5.98 -9.69 6.34
N PRO A 37 -6.07 -11.03 6.45
CA PRO A 37 -7.19 -11.79 5.93
C PRO A 37 -8.54 -11.34 6.51
N GLU A 38 -8.59 -10.93 7.78
CA GLU A 38 -9.80 -10.43 8.42
C GLU A 38 -10.34 -9.13 7.83
N LEU A 39 -9.45 -8.26 7.33
CA LEU A 39 -9.88 -7.05 6.62
C LEU A 39 -10.46 -7.40 5.25
N VAL A 40 -9.84 -8.37 4.57
CA VAL A 40 -10.26 -8.83 3.24
C VAL A 40 -11.60 -9.57 3.31
N ASP A 41 -11.79 -10.42 4.33
CA ASP A 41 -13.00 -11.22 4.53
C ASP A 41 -14.06 -10.51 5.41
N GLU A 42 -13.77 -9.28 5.84
CA GLU A 42 -14.65 -8.45 6.68
C GLU A 42 -15.04 -9.13 8.00
N THR A 43 -14.13 -9.95 8.54
CA THR A 43 -14.34 -10.72 9.79
C THR A 43 -13.60 -10.11 10.98
N VAL A 44 -13.32 -8.82 10.94
CA VAL A 44 -12.65 -8.08 12.02
C VAL A 44 -13.46 -8.13 13.30
N LYS A 45 -12.77 -8.28 14.43
CA LYS A 45 -13.40 -8.36 15.75
C LYS A 45 -13.52 -7.00 16.43
N GLU A 46 -12.57 -6.11 16.16
CA GLU A 46 -12.53 -4.76 16.74
C GLU A 46 -12.74 -3.74 15.62
N ILE A 47 -13.59 -2.77 15.88
CA ILE A 47 -13.93 -1.71 14.94
C ILE A 47 -13.71 -0.37 15.65
N TYR A 48 -13.04 0.54 14.94
CA TYR A 48 -12.75 1.89 15.38
C TYR A 48 -13.53 2.88 14.52
N SER A 49 -14.30 3.78 15.16
CA SER A 49 -14.99 4.84 14.42
C SER A 49 -14.02 5.94 13.97
N ASP A 50 -14.39 6.69 12.95
CA ASP A 50 -13.65 7.89 12.55
C ASP A 50 -13.56 8.92 13.69
N ASP A 51 -14.62 9.09 14.49
CA ASP A 51 -14.60 9.98 15.65
C ASP A 51 -13.57 9.54 16.69
N PHE A 52 -13.46 8.23 16.98
CA PHE A 52 -12.43 7.69 17.87
C PHE A 52 -11.02 8.08 17.39
N VAL A 53 -10.75 7.89 16.10
CA VAL A 53 -9.43 8.22 15.52
C VAL A 53 -9.17 9.73 15.56
N LEU A 54 -10.17 10.54 15.22
CA LEU A 54 -10.04 12.00 15.24
C LEU A 54 -9.81 12.53 16.67
N ASP A 55 -10.52 12.01 17.66
CA ASP A 55 -10.34 12.40 19.06
C ASP A 55 -8.94 11.99 19.57
N PHE A 56 -8.46 10.82 19.20
CA PHE A 56 -7.07 10.43 19.47
C PHE A 56 -6.09 11.41 18.84
N LEU A 57 -6.22 11.73 17.55
CA LEU A 57 -5.33 12.66 16.85
C LEU A 57 -5.31 14.06 17.48
N LYS A 58 -6.46 14.59 17.91
CA LYS A 58 -6.52 15.87 18.66
C LYS A 58 -5.60 15.87 19.87
N THR A 59 -5.53 14.76 20.60
CA THR A 59 -4.64 14.63 21.77
C THR A 59 -3.16 14.49 21.42
N ARG A 60 -2.83 14.31 20.14
CA ARG A 60 -1.46 14.06 19.65
C ARG A 60 -0.91 15.16 18.74
N GLN A 61 -1.59 16.29 18.65
CA GLN A 61 -1.09 17.46 17.92
C GLN A 61 0.27 17.90 18.48
N GLY A 62 1.25 18.14 17.60
CA GLY A 62 2.64 18.43 17.96
C GLY A 62 3.47 17.22 18.44
N MET A 63 2.88 16.03 18.58
CA MET A 63 3.56 14.80 19.02
C MET A 63 3.69 13.77 17.89
N LEU A 64 2.65 13.61 17.06
CA LEU A 64 2.69 12.78 15.85
C LEU A 64 2.95 13.64 14.63
N GLY A 65 3.71 13.08 13.69
CA GLY A 65 4.04 13.72 12.42
C GLY A 65 3.03 13.47 11.31
N GLY A 66 2.05 12.55 11.48
CA GLY A 66 1.08 12.25 10.46
C GLY A 66 0.13 11.09 10.77
N LEU A 67 -0.75 10.79 9.82
CA LEU A 67 -1.60 9.60 9.79
C LEU A 67 -1.29 8.79 8.54
N ALA A 68 -1.06 7.49 8.69
CA ALA A 68 -1.03 6.55 7.57
C ALA A 68 -2.38 5.82 7.47
N ILE A 69 -2.86 5.63 6.25
CA ILE A 69 -4.10 4.92 5.94
C ILE A 69 -3.76 3.74 5.06
N THR A 70 -4.05 2.55 5.53
CA THR A 70 -3.82 1.27 4.86
C THR A 70 -5.01 0.33 5.08
N GLY A 71 -4.82 -0.98 4.97
CA GLY A 71 -5.82 -1.96 5.39
C GLY A 71 -6.16 -2.98 4.33
N GLY A 72 -7.42 -3.06 3.92
CA GLY A 72 -7.87 -3.73 2.72
C GLY A 72 -7.45 -2.94 1.48
N GLU A 73 -8.41 -2.24 0.86
CA GLU A 73 -8.11 -1.22 -0.15
C GLU A 73 -8.84 0.08 0.20
N PRO A 74 -8.10 1.12 0.64
CA PRO A 74 -8.70 2.38 1.09
C PRO A 74 -9.53 3.10 0.01
N THR A 75 -9.11 3.06 -1.26
CA THR A 75 -9.81 3.77 -2.35
C THR A 75 -11.23 3.25 -2.60
N MET A 76 -11.55 2.04 -2.16
CA MET A 76 -12.92 1.49 -2.25
C MET A 76 -13.95 2.30 -1.43
N HIS A 77 -13.50 3.10 -0.46
CA HIS A 77 -14.37 3.89 0.42
C HIS A 77 -14.68 5.30 -0.11
N GLY A 78 -14.09 5.70 -1.24
CA GLY A 78 -14.44 6.91 -1.99
C GLY A 78 -14.70 8.14 -1.12
N GLU A 79 -15.93 8.66 -1.17
CA GLU A 79 -16.32 9.89 -0.48
C GLU A 79 -16.31 9.78 1.05
N ASP A 80 -16.54 8.60 1.63
CA ASP A 80 -16.48 8.43 3.09
C ASP A 80 -15.05 8.62 3.59
N LEU A 81 -14.08 8.00 2.90
CA LEU A 81 -12.66 8.18 3.21
C LEU A 81 -12.22 9.63 2.95
N LYS A 82 -12.67 10.23 1.87
CA LYS A 82 -12.42 11.63 1.54
C LYS A 82 -12.87 12.58 2.65
N SER A 83 -14.08 12.36 3.16
CA SER A 83 -14.63 13.15 4.26
C SER A 83 -13.80 13.01 5.53
N PHE A 84 -13.36 11.79 5.85
CA PHE A 84 -12.48 11.53 6.99
C PHE A 84 -11.12 12.22 6.82
N ILE A 85 -10.48 12.09 5.65
CA ILE A 85 -9.18 12.72 5.37
C ILE A 85 -9.27 14.25 5.52
N LYS A 86 -10.34 14.88 5.03
CA LYS A 86 -10.56 16.33 5.21
C LYS A 86 -10.56 16.74 6.68
N LYS A 87 -11.19 15.95 7.55
CA LYS A 87 -11.17 16.21 8.99
C LYS A 87 -9.76 16.07 9.58
N VAL A 88 -9.00 15.03 9.17
CA VAL A 88 -7.61 14.81 9.58
C VAL A 88 -6.72 15.98 9.14
N LYS A 89 -6.83 16.41 7.88
CA LYS A 89 -6.10 17.58 7.35
C LYS A 89 -6.48 18.86 8.11
N GLY A 90 -7.76 19.01 8.49
CA GLY A 90 -8.23 20.11 9.32
C GLY A 90 -7.62 20.17 10.72
N LEU A 91 -7.14 19.04 11.24
CA LEU A 91 -6.35 18.95 12.48
C LEU A 91 -4.86 19.25 12.27
N GLY A 92 -4.41 19.48 11.03
CA GLY A 92 -3.02 19.79 10.68
C GLY A 92 -2.13 18.56 10.46
N PHE A 93 -2.67 17.34 10.36
CA PHE A 93 -1.88 16.14 10.12
C PHE A 93 -1.68 15.88 8.62
N PRO A 94 -0.43 15.68 8.17
CA PRO A 94 -0.15 15.06 6.87
C PRO A 94 -0.72 13.64 6.80
N VAL A 95 -1.15 13.24 5.61
CA VAL A 95 -1.77 11.93 5.35
C VAL A 95 -0.95 11.15 4.33
N LYS A 96 -0.58 9.91 4.69
CA LYS A 96 -0.06 8.91 3.76
C LYS A 96 -1.17 7.92 3.40
N LEU A 97 -1.28 7.61 2.13
CA LEU A 97 -2.21 6.60 1.62
C LEU A 97 -1.46 5.41 1.02
N ASP A 98 -1.80 4.20 1.46
CA ASP A 98 -1.44 2.97 0.78
C ASP A 98 -2.57 2.55 -0.15
N SER A 99 -2.26 2.10 -1.36
CA SER A 99 -3.26 1.64 -2.33
C SER A 99 -2.74 0.51 -3.22
N ASN A 100 -3.64 -0.31 -3.71
CA ASN A 100 -3.36 -1.31 -4.74
C ASN A 100 -3.49 -0.76 -6.17
N GLY A 101 -3.88 0.51 -6.33
CA GLY A 101 -3.93 1.21 -7.60
C GLY A 101 -5.13 0.88 -8.50
N THR A 102 -6.15 0.19 -8.02
CA THR A 102 -7.30 -0.19 -8.85
C THR A 102 -8.30 0.93 -9.11
N ASP A 103 -8.20 2.05 -8.39
CA ASP A 103 -9.11 3.20 -8.55
C ASP A 103 -8.33 4.50 -8.80
N PRO A 104 -7.87 4.73 -10.05
CA PRO A 104 -7.15 5.96 -10.41
C PRO A 104 -8.00 7.23 -10.27
N ASP A 105 -9.33 7.13 -10.38
CA ASP A 105 -10.20 8.29 -10.31
C ASP A 105 -10.31 8.81 -8.87
N THR A 106 -10.46 7.91 -7.90
CA THR A 106 -10.40 8.26 -6.46
C THR A 106 -9.01 8.79 -6.07
N LEU A 107 -7.92 8.14 -6.54
CA LEU A 107 -6.56 8.64 -6.29
C LEU A 107 -6.38 10.05 -6.85
N LYS A 108 -6.83 10.28 -8.10
CA LYS A 108 -6.76 11.59 -8.74
C LYS A 108 -7.51 12.66 -7.93
N SER A 109 -8.72 12.34 -7.46
CA SER A 109 -9.50 13.26 -6.63
C SER A 109 -8.78 13.63 -5.33
N PHE A 110 -8.11 12.68 -4.68
CA PHE A 110 -7.37 12.94 -3.45
C PHE A 110 -6.12 13.78 -3.70
N ILE A 111 -5.43 13.56 -4.81
CA ILE A 111 -4.26 14.34 -5.23
C ILE A 111 -4.66 15.76 -5.58
N ASP A 112 -5.64 15.94 -6.47
CA ASP A 112 -6.08 17.25 -6.96
C ASP A 112 -6.59 18.15 -5.84
N GLU A 113 -7.21 17.57 -4.80
CA GLU A 113 -7.71 18.32 -3.64
C GLU A 113 -6.68 18.50 -2.51
N GLY A 114 -5.43 18.04 -2.70
CA GLY A 114 -4.35 18.16 -1.70
C GLY A 114 -4.64 17.41 -0.40
N LEU A 115 -5.38 16.30 -0.47
CA LEU A 115 -5.81 15.53 0.70
C LEU A 115 -4.72 14.59 1.22
N ILE A 116 -3.84 14.13 0.35
CA ILE A 116 -2.76 13.20 0.69
C ILE A 116 -1.42 13.85 0.41
N ASP A 117 -0.43 13.50 1.22
CA ASP A 117 0.93 14.09 1.19
C ASP A 117 1.99 13.04 0.81
N TYR A 118 1.63 11.77 0.84
CA TYR A 118 2.48 10.64 0.45
C TYR A 118 1.63 9.49 -0.08
N ILE A 119 2.06 8.83 -1.15
CA ILE A 119 1.41 7.63 -1.69
C ILE A 119 2.40 6.46 -1.70
N ALA A 120 1.96 5.32 -1.18
CA ALA A 120 2.63 4.05 -1.42
C ALA A 120 1.69 3.14 -2.23
N MET A 121 2.10 2.77 -3.44
CA MET A 121 1.31 1.88 -4.28
C MET A 121 1.98 0.51 -4.42
N ASP A 122 1.19 -0.54 -4.21
CA ASP A 122 1.68 -1.90 -4.38
C ASP A 122 1.61 -2.35 -5.84
N ILE A 123 2.75 -2.71 -6.41
CA ILE A 123 2.88 -3.41 -7.69
C ILE A 123 2.93 -4.90 -7.39
N LYS A 124 1.91 -5.64 -7.82
CA LYS A 124 1.79 -7.06 -7.44
C LYS A 124 2.62 -8.00 -8.30
N GLY A 125 3.00 -7.56 -9.50
CA GLY A 125 3.82 -8.29 -10.46
C GLY A 125 3.67 -7.73 -11.88
N PRO A 126 4.15 -8.44 -12.90
CA PRO A 126 3.90 -8.11 -14.30
C PRO A 126 2.40 -8.05 -14.60
N LEU A 127 1.97 -7.15 -15.48
CA LEU A 127 0.55 -6.99 -15.84
C LEU A 127 -0.08 -8.28 -16.35
N SER A 128 0.69 -9.10 -17.08
CA SER A 128 0.26 -10.39 -17.61
C SER A 128 -0.13 -11.41 -16.53
N MET A 129 0.47 -11.30 -15.34
CA MET A 129 0.24 -12.21 -14.20
C MET A 129 -0.62 -11.60 -13.10
N TYR A 130 -1.02 -10.34 -13.24
CA TYR A 130 -1.68 -9.60 -12.16
C TYR A 130 -2.92 -10.33 -11.63
N HIS A 131 -3.77 -10.80 -12.54
CA HIS A 131 -4.98 -11.55 -12.24
C HIS A 131 -4.73 -12.81 -11.37
N GLU A 132 -3.69 -13.59 -11.70
CA GLU A 132 -3.33 -14.80 -10.94
C GLU A 132 -2.81 -14.46 -9.56
N ILE A 133 -1.94 -13.43 -9.48
CA ILE A 133 -1.30 -13.00 -8.23
C ILE A 133 -2.32 -12.42 -7.25
N VAL A 134 -3.29 -11.65 -7.74
CA VAL A 134 -4.30 -11.02 -6.87
C VAL A 134 -5.55 -11.87 -6.65
N GLY A 135 -5.69 -13.01 -7.35
CA GLY A 135 -6.79 -13.96 -7.19
C GLY A 135 -8.17 -13.43 -7.59
N ARG A 136 -8.22 -12.38 -8.40
CA ARG A 136 -9.45 -11.73 -8.89
C ARG A 136 -9.22 -11.12 -10.28
N PRO A 137 -10.26 -10.99 -11.11
CA PRO A 137 -10.18 -10.17 -12.32
C PRO A 137 -9.79 -8.74 -11.96
N VAL A 138 -8.87 -8.17 -12.72
CA VAL A 138 -8.38 -6.81 -12.54
C VAL A 138 -8.27 -6.10 -13.88
N ASP A 139 -8.67 -4.84 -13.90
CA ASP A 139 -8.45 -3.95 -15.04
C ASP A 139 -7.02 -3.39 -14.95
N VAL A 140 -6.11 -3.98 -15.71
CA VAL A 140 -4.69 -3.60 -15.70
C VAL A 140 -4.44 -2.20 -16.28
N GLU A 141 -5.35 -1.66 -17.11
CA GLU A 141 -5.25 -0.28 -17.60
C GLU A 141 -5.42 0.72 -16.47
N LYS A 142 -6.28 0.41 -15.48
CA LYS A 142 -6.41 1.22 -14.27
C LYS A 142 -5.14 1.23 -13.43
N ILE A 143 -4.46 0.07 -13.33
CA ILE A 143 -3.16 -0.01 -12.65
C ILE A 143 -2.14 0.89 -13.34
N GLN A 144 -2.03 0.82 -14.66
CA GLN A 144 -1.13 1.68 -15.44
C GLN A 144 -1.46 3.18 -15.27
N LYS A 145 -2.76 3.54 -15.32
CA LYS A 145 -3.21 4.91 -15.08
C LYS A 145 -2.82 5.41 -13.69
N SER A 146 -2.98 4.57 -12.65
CA SER A 146 -2.57 4.91 -11.28
C SER A 146 -1.05 5.11 -11.18
N ILE A 147 -0.25 4.27 -11.82
CA ILE A 147 1.21 4.42 -11.86
C ILE A 147 1.60 5.77 -12.46
N GLU A 148 1.09 6.10 -13.65
CA GLU A 148 1.41 7.37 -14.31
C GLU A 148 0.90 8.58 -13.52
N LEU A 149 -0.30 8.49 -12.96
CA LEU A 149 -0.85 9.52 -12.10
C LEU A 149 0.07 9.80 -10.89
N ILE A 150 0.53 8.75 -10.21
CA ILE A 150 1.38 8.87 -9.03
C ILE A 150 2.74 9.46 -9.42
N LYS A 151 3.39 8.97 -10.47
CA LYS A 151 4.68 9.48 -10.97
C LYS A 151 4.64 10.98 -11.33
N THR A 152 3.49 11.45 -11.81
CA THR A 152 3.32 12.85 -12.26
C THR A 152 2.62 13.74 -11.24
N SER A 153 2.28 13.21 -10.06
CA SER A 153 1.50 13.93 -9.05
C SER A 153 2.23 15.08 -8.36
N GLY A 154 3.57 15.06 -8.36
CA GLY A 154 4.40 15.97 -7.56
C GLY A 154 4.43 15.66 -6.06
N LEU A 155 3.76 14.59 -5.61
CA LEU A 155 3.82 14.11 -4.24
C LEU A 155 5.05 13.24 -4.01
N GLN A 156 5.45 13.09 -2.75
CA GLN A 156 6.35 12.02 -2.37
C GLN A 156 5.62 10.68 -2.50
N TYR A 157 6.29 9.70 -3.09
CA TYR A 157 5.69 8.39 -3.31
C TYR A 157 6.71 7.26 -3.30
N GLU A 158 6.21 6.05 -3.16
CA GLU A 158 6.96 4.81 -3.37
C GLU A 158 6.09 3.76 -4.07
N PHE A 159 6.70 2.92 -4.90
CA PHE A 159 6.12 1.66 -5.32
C PHE A 159 6.69 0.52 -4.48
N ARG A 160 5.90 -0.54 -4.26
CA ARG A 160 6.31 -1.68 -3.45
C ARG A 160 5.90 -2.98 -4.10
N THR A 161 6.72 -4.02 -3.97
CA THR A 161 6.34 -5.39 -4.35
C THR A 161 6.71 -6.35 -3.24
N THR A 162 5.73 -7.11 -2.73
CA THR A 162 6.00 -8.24 -1.83
C THR A 162 6.48 -9.41 -2.67
N VAL A 163 7.73 -9.80 -2.46
CA VAL A 163 8.42 -10.80 -3.29
C VAL A 163 8.31 -12.17 -2.68
N ILE A 164 7.69 -13.09 -3.42
CA ILE A 164 7.50 -14.50 -3.04
C ILE A 164 8.09 -15.36 -4.16
N LYS A 165 9.13 -16.14 -3.85
CA LYS A 165 9.86 -16.97 -4.84
C LYS A 165 8.96 -17.93 -5.62
N ALA A 166 7.83 -18.34 -5.02
CA ALA A 166 6.86 -19.22 -5.67
C ALA A 166 5.91 -18.50 -6.63
N LEU A 167 5.88 -17.17 -6.63
CA LEU A 167 5.00 -16.37 -7.48
C LEU A 167 5.74 -15.50 -8.48
N LEU A 168 6.90 -14.99 -8.11
CA LEU A 168 7.66 -14.01 -8.90
C LEU A 168 9.08 -14.50 -9.10
N SER A 169 9.46 -14.72 -10.34
CA SER A 169 10.84 -14.98 -10.78
C SER A 169 11.65 -13.68 -10.86
N PRO A 170 12.97 -13.73 -11.07
CA PRO A 170 13.78 -12.54 -11.35
C PRO A 170 13.31 -11.78 -12.60
N GLU A 171 12.85 -12.49 -13.63
CA GLU A 171 12.31 -11.93 -14.86
C GLU A 171 11.00 -11.17 -14.58
N ASP A 172 10.14 -11.69 -13.69
CA ASP A 172 8.90 -11.03 -13.28
C ASP A 172 9.18 -9.75 -12.48
N ILE A 173 10.23 -9.73 -11.67
CA ILE A 173 10.69 -8.52 -10.97
C ILE A 173 11.23 -7.49 -11.99
N GLU A 174 11.95 -7.93 -13.01
CA GLU A 174 12.41 -7.05 -14.08
C GLU A 174 11.22 -6.42 -14.83
N GLU A 175 10.22 -7.21 -15.21
CA GLU A 175 9.01 -6.71 -15.89
C GLU A 175 8.21 -5.75 -14.99
N SER A 176 8.13 -6.04 -13.69
CA SER A 176 7.50 -5.14 -12.71
C SER A 176 8.25 -3.81 -12.59
N ALA A 177 9.58 -3.84 -12.60
CA ALA A 177 10.41 -2.64 -12.58
C ALA A 177 10.29 -1.83 -13.88
N LYS A 178 10.20 -2.49 -15.04
CA LYS A 178 9.93 -1.84 -16.32
C LYS A 178 8.59 -1.12 -16.35
N LEU A 179 7.56 -1.72 -15.73
CA LEU A 179 6.23 -1.13 -15.63
C LEU A 179 6.24 0.24 -14.93
N ILE A 180 7.11 0.41 -13.93
CA ILE A 180 7.28 1.64 -13.16
C ILE A 180 8.55 2.41 -13.54
N SER A 181 9.07 2.20 -14.73
CA SER A 181 10.34 2.82 -15.17
C SER A 181 10.33 4.34 -14.96
N GLY A 182 11.44 4.88 -14.43
CA GLY A 182 11.59 6.28 -14.07
C GLY A 182 10.91 6.65 -12.73
N ALA A 183 10.48 5.67 -11.93
CA ALA A 183 9.98 5.94 -10.58
C ALA A 183 11.12 6.33 -9.63
N GLU A 184 10.83 7.30 -8.73
CA GLU A 184 11.81 7.77 -7.73
C GLU A 184 12.19 6.69 -6.71
N GLN A 185 11.20 5.90 -6.24
CA GLN A 185 11.41 4.90 -5.21
C GLN A 185 10.64 3.61 -5.49
N TYR A 186 11.34 2.49 -5.40
CA TYR A 186 10.78 1.15 -5.47
C TYR A 186 11.33 0.29 -4.32
N PHE A 187 10.45 -0.44 -3.62
CA PHE A 187 10.84 -1.32 -2.53
C PHE A 187 10.43 -2.76 -2.78
N LEU A 188 11.42 -3.65 -2.75
CA LEU A 188 11.21 -5.10 -2.72
C LEU A 188 11.02 -5.53 -1.26
N GLN A 189 9.82 -6.00 -0.93
CA GLN A 189 9.48 -6.40 0.44
C GLN A 189 9.63 -7.91 0.60
N LYS A 190 10.37 -8.32 1.63
CA LYS A 190 10.51 -9.74 1.97
C LYS A 190 9.20 -10.29 2.50
N PHE A 191 8.77 -11.40 1.92
CA PHE A 191 7.58 -12.09 2.41
C PHE A 191 7.89 -12.81 3.72
N ILE A 192 7.12 -12.52 4.77
CA ILE A 192 7.20 -13.18 6.07
C ILE A 192 5.89 -13.94 6.30
N PRO A 193 5.88 -15.27 6.28
CA PRO A 193 4.66 -16.10 6.31
C PRO A 193 4.05 -16.22 7.72
N THR A 194 3.60 -15.11 8.31
CA THR A 194 2.98 -15.08 9.64
C THR A 194 1.50 -15.46 9.55
N LYS A 195 0.62 -14.46 9.56
CA LYS A 195 -0.82 -14.59 9.33
C LYS A 195 -1.09 -14.26 7.87
N ILE A 196 -1.71 -15.16 7.13
CA ILE A 196 -1.95 -14.99 5.68
C ILE A 196 -3.29 -15.56 5.26
N LEU A 197 -3.87 -15.01 4.16
CA LEU A 197 -5.18 -15.38 3.66
C LEU A 197 -5.25 -16.85 3.24
N ASN A 198 -4.28 -17.34 2.45
CA ASN A 198 -4.22 -18.74 2.07
C ASN A 198 -3.17 -19.49 2.91
N PRO A 199 -3.60 -20.40 3.83
CA PRO A 199 -2.68 -21.14 4.69
C PRO A 199 -1.61 -21.95 3.96
N GLN A 200 -1.83 -22.33 2.69
CA GLN A 200 -0.84 -23.05 1.90
C GLN A 200 0.42 -22.21 1.62
N PHE A 201 0.29 -20.87 1.64
CA PHE A 201 1.41 -19.95 1.47
C PHE A 201 2.33 -19.88 2.68
N LYS A 202 1.94 -20.39 3.84
CA LYS A 202 2.81 -20.49 5.04
C LYS A 202 4.07 -21.34 4.80
N ARG A 203 4.03 -22.24 3.83
CA ARG A 203 5.15 -23.13 3.47
C ARG A 203 5.95 -22.60 2.28
N LYS A 204 5.58 -21.46 1.71
CA LYS A 204 6.30 -20.88 0.58
C LYS A 204 7.55 -20.16 1.10
N VAL A 205 8.64 -20.37 0.38
CA VAL A 205 9.93 -19.74 0.69
C VAL A 205 10.01 -18.37 0.02
N THR A 206 10.67 -17.46 0.71
CA THR A 206 11.15 -16.22 0.10
C THR A 206 12.55 -16.44 -0.49
N TYR A 207 13.05 -15.46 -1.19
CA TYR A 207 14.42 -15.40 -1.64
C TYR A 207 15.38 -15.22 -0.46
N THR A 208 16.63 -15.68 -0.59
CA THR A 208 17.70 -15.38 0.36
C THR A 208 18.12 -13.91 0.26
N ASP A 209 18.90 -13.43 1.22
CA ASP A 209 19.37 -12.04 1.20
C ASP A 209 20.23 -11.76 -0.04
N GLU A 210 21.12 -12.69 -0.43
CA GLU A 210 21.93 -12.61 -1.64
C GLU A 210 21.07 -12.59 -2.93
N GLU A 211 20.03 -13.42 -2.97
CA GLU A 211 19.08 -13.43 -4.08
C GLU A 211 18.30 -12.09 -4.13
N PHE A 212 17.94 -11.51 -2.99
CA PHE A 212 17.29 -10.18 -2.94
C PHE A 212 18.22 -9.07 -3.44
N GLU A 213 19.51 -9.11 -3.13
CA GLU A 213 20.50 -8.18 -3.67
C GLU A 213 20.57 -8.25 -5.21
N ASN A 214 20.49 -9.48 -5.76
CA ASN A 214 20.40 -9.64 -7.21
C ASN A 214 19.10 -9.06 -7.79
N LEU A 215 17.94 -9.32 -7.17
CA LEU A 215 16.67 -8.72 -7.60
C LEU A 215 16.69 -7.20 -7.52
N GLN A 216 17.28 -6.64 -6.46
CA GLN A 216 17.48 -5.20 -6.32
C GLN A 216 18.35 -4.64 -7.45
N SER A 217 19.45 -5.32 -7.77
CA SER A 217 20.34 -4.94 -8.88
C SER A 217 19.62 -4.95 -10.23
N ILE A 218 18.71 -5.90 -10.46
CA ILE A 218 17.88 -5.96 -11.66
C ILE A 218 16.93 -4.76 -11.71
N ALA A 219 16.17 -4.52 -10.64
CA ALA A 219 15.17 -3.45 -10.57
C ALA A 219 15.78 -2.05 -10.63
N SER A 220 16.97 -1.85 -10.03
CA SER A 220 17.69 -0.55 -10.03
C SER A 220 18.10 -0.05 -11.41
N LYS A 221 17.99 -0.87 -12.45
CA LYS A 221 18.25 -0.44 -13.84
C LYS A 221 17.11 0.45 -14.40
N TYR A 222 15.96 0.42 -13.77
CA TYR A 222 14.72 1.02 -14.25
C TYR A 222 14.18 2.14 -13.38
N VAL A 223 14.63 2.25 -12.12
CA VAL A 223 14.14 3.21 -11.13
C VAL A 223 15.31 3.99 -10.52
N ASP A 224 15.06 5.18 -10.00
CA ASP A 224 16.11 6.02 -9.40
C ASP A 224 16.68 5.41 -8.11
N TYR A 225 15.81 4.80 -7.30
CA TYR A 225 16.20 4.08 -6.09
C TYR A 225 15.40 2.80 -5.93
N CYS A 226 16.10 1.69 -5.67
CA CYS A 226 15.48 0.42 -5.28
C CYS A 226 16.02 -0.02 -3.92
N GLY A 227 15.11 -0.20 -2.94
CA GLY A 227 15.43 -0.67 -1.58
C GLY A 227 14.88 -2.06 -1.29
N ILE A 228 15.42 -2.73 -0.26
CA ILE A 228 14.90 -4.00 0.29
C ILE A 228 14.35 -3.72 1.69
N ARG A 229 13.16 -4.26 1.98
CA ARG A 229 12.51 -4.17 3.31
C ARG A 229 12.06 -5.53 3.81
#